data_6d2da49206c3f53e83730ea08e9f0c9c
#
_entry.id   6d2da49206c3f53e83730ea08e9f0c9c
#
_cell.length_a   1.000
_cell.length_b   1.000
_cell.length_c   1.000
_cell.angle_alpha   90.00
_cell.angle_beta   90.00
_cell.angle_gamma   90.00
#
_symmetry.space_group_name_H-M   'P 1'
#
loop_
_entity.id
_entity.type
_entity.pdbx_description
1 polymer ?
#
loop_
_entity_poly.entity_id
_entity_poly.type
_entity_poly.pdbx_seq_one_letter_code
_entity_poly.pdbx_strand_id
1 'polypeptide(L)'
;MRLGVLFVWLMSVLFVSVSFASEHGVYIKVIEKAQGSFDEVSNKVDSALKNAGWEILAVYNTGVPEGCKFHSRVIVFSSPAYTKSILSNGVKAAFTLPLRAGIYEDETGIHVAVLNPASLNRTIIHETKLDDLSLSTINSIVDTISKHVPGTIAKKQIGETRSKGKVGGMGGGDFLDKVEEVYAAPDDSDAAFKKVWESVKKGVLENKKNWKLIYTLDLSAYGAVIFGITEAKIEGRAFGIAGEKRSSDSYRFPGIDHDAAFPIEVIAYKEGGKVKVVILNEMYRMKVYFEDAGNWAFMKNMRMPGQIQDEIADMVSANLK
;
A
#
# COMPACT_ATOMS: atom_id res chain seq x y z
N MET A 1 60.39 -53.10 -5.41
CA MET A 1 59.22 -52.44 -6.00
C MET A 1 58.20 -52.13 -4.86
N ARG A 2 58.10 -50.87 -4.48
CA ARG A 2 57.15 -50.43 -3.44
C ARG A 2 56.12 -49.54 -4.15
N LEU A 3 54.86 -50.02 -4.25
CA LEU A 3 53.69 -49.26 -4.72
C LEU A 3 53.28 -48.31 -3.59
N GLY A 4 53.41 -47.03 -3.84
CA GLY A 4 52.80 -46.00 -3.00
C GLY A 4 51.35 -45.72 -3.42
N VAL A 5 50.41 -45.94 -2.49
CA VAL A 5 48.98 -45.61 -2.73
C VAL A 5 48.80 -44.15 -2.33
N LEU A 6 48.44 -43.29 -3.30
CA LEU A 6 48.10 -41.89 -3.10
C LEU A 6 46.62 -41.83 -2.70
N PHE A 7 46.35 -41.48 -1.43
CA PHE A 7 44.98 -41.19 -0.97
C PHE A 7 44.64 -39.72 -1.27
N VAL A 8 43.82 -39.50 -2.26
CA VAL A 8 43.28 -38.18 -2.55
C VAL A 8 42.03 -37.99 -1.70
N TRP A 9 42.13 -37.13 -0.69
CA TRP A 9 40.98 -36.65 0.09
C TRP A 9 40.23 -35.60 -0.75
N LEU A 10 39.05 -35.97 -1.24
CA LEU A 10 38.09 -35.07 -1.85
C LEU A 10 37.32 -34.34 -0.73
N MET A 11 37.74 -33.13 -0.41
CA MET A 11 37.05 -32.26 0.55
C MET A 11 35.84 -31.65 -0.18
N SER A 12 34.65 -32.24 -0.05
CA SER A 12 33.40 -31.67 -0.53
C SER A 12 33.03 -30.48 0.34
N VAL A 13 33.33 -29.27 -0.12
CA VAL A 13 32.85 -28.04 0.50
C VAL A 13 31.37 -27.89 0.18
N LEU A 14 30.52 -28.26 1.15
CA LEU A 14 29.08 -27.93 1.11
C LEU A 14 28.95 -26.40 1.23
N PHE A 15 28.73 -25.72 0.12
CA PHE A 15 28.25 -24.36 0.13
C PHE A 15 26.80 -24.39 0.64
N VAL A 16 26.62 -24.17 1.94
CA VAL A 16 25.32 -23.82 2.47
C VAL A 16 25.04 -22.40 2.00
N SER A 17 24.22 -22.27 0.96
CA SER A 17 23.68 -21.00 0.54
C SER A 17 22.75 -20.52 1.64
N VAL A 18 23.23 -19.71 2.55
CA VAL A 18 22.37 -18.96 3.47
C VAL A 18 21.64 -17.93 2.62
N SER A 19 20.44 -18.29 2.20
CA SER A 19 19.53 -17.33 1.55
C SER A 19 19.09 -16.36 2.65
N PHE A 20 19.76 -15.22 2.75
CA PHE A 20 19.21 -14.10 3.50
C PHE A 20 17.94 -13.66 2.75
N ALA A 21 16.79 -13.72 3.43
CA ALA A 21 15.57 -13.15 2.86
C ALA A 21 15.85 -11.69 2.51
N SER A 22 15.76 -11.36 1.23
CA SER A 22 16.01 -9.98 0.76
C SER A 22 15.03 -9.03 1.44
N GLU A 23 15.54 -7.90 1.92
CA GLU A 23 14.70 -6.84 2.47
C GLU A 23 14.05 -6.05 1.34
N HIS A 24 12.80 -5.65 1.53
CA HIS A 24 12.03 -4.90 0.54
C HIS A 24 11.50 -3.61 1.16
N GLY A 25 11.85 -2.48 0.55
CA GLY A 25 11.28 -1.17 0.89
C GLY A 25 9.78 -1.13 0.55
N VAL A 26 9.04 -0.37 1.33
CA VAL A 26 7.57 -0.22 1.16
C VAL A 26 7.25 0.36 -0.22
N TYR A 27 8.11 1.23 -0.74
CA TYR A 27 7.95 1.81 -2.07
C TYR A 27 9.20 1.62 -2.91
N ILE A 28 9.05 1.70 -4.22
CA ILE A 28 10.14 1.78 -5.19
C ILE A 28 9.98 3.07 -5.97
N LYS A 29 10.94 4.00 -5.84
CA LYS A 29 11.07 5.15 -6.73
C LYS A 29 11.56 4.65 -8.08
N VAL A 30 10.70 4.73 -9.09
CA VAL A 30 10.96 4.19 -10.43
C VAL A 30 11.66 5.23 -11.30
N ILE A 31 11.14 6.46 -11.28
CA ILE A 31 11.68 7.59 -12.05
C ILE A 31 11.98 8.75 -11.12
N GLU A 32 13.16 9.33 -11.29
CA GLU A 32 13.53 10.63 -10.73
C GLU A 32 13.61 11.68 -11.85
N LYS A 33 13.18 12.91 -11.54
CA LYS A 33 13.24 14.04 -12.48
C LYS A 33 12.60 13.69 -13.83
N ALA A 34 11.37 13.20 -13.78
CA ALA A 34 10.58 12.90 -14.98
C ALA A 34 10.46 14.16 -15.86
N GLN A 35 10.56 13.96 -17.17
CA GLN A 35 10.49 15.05 -18.15
C GLN A 35 9.04 15.31 -18.59
N GLY A 36 8.66 16.58 -18.64
CA GLY A 36 7.33 17.05 -19.00
C GLY A 36 6.64 17.77 -17.85
N SER A 37 5.42 18.20 -18.04
CA SER A 37 4.56 18.72 -16.98
C SER A 37 4.06 17.60 -16.07
N PHE A 38 3.59 17.96 -14.89
CA PHE A 38 3.01 17.01 -13.92
C PHE A 38 1.88 16.17 -14.54
N ASP A 39 0.98 16.83 -15.28
CA ASP A 39 -0.13 16.14 -15.95
C ASP A 39 0.34 15.21 -17.07
N GLU A 40 1.34 15.61 -17.86
CA GLU A 40 1.92 14.75 -18.90
C GLU A 40 2.56 13.49 -18.31
N VAL A 41 3.32 13.63 -17.22
CA VAL A 41 3.94 12.50 -16.54
C VAL A 41 2.86 11.56 -15.99
N SER A 42 1.85 12.11 -15.33
CA SER A 42 0.72 11.34 -14.81
C SER A 42 -0.02 10.56 -15.92
N ASN A 43 -0.32 11.22 -17.04
CA ASN A 43 -0.98 10.61 -18.18
C ASN A 43 -0.13 9.51 -18.84
N LYS A 44 1.20 9.66 -18.86
CA LYS A 44 2.12 8.64 -19.37
C LYS A 44 2.12 7.40 -18.45
N VAL A 45 2.13 7.58 -17.13
CA VAL A 45 2.04 6.45 -16.17
C VAL A 45 0.71 5.72 -16.32
N ASP A 46 -0.41 6.46 -16.34
CA ASP A 46 -1.76 5.90 -16.51
C ASP A 46 -1.87 5.09 -17.82
N SER A 47 -1.44 5.70 -18.93
CA SER A 47 -1.48 5.04 -20.25
C SER A 47 -0.56 3.81 -20.32
N ALA A 48 0.63 3.89 -19.71
CA ALA A 48 1.58 2.78 -19.68
C ALA A 48 1.00 1.58 -18.92
N LEU A 49 0.38 1.83 -17.75
CA LEU A 49 -0.27 0.78 -16.96
C LEU A 49 -1.45 0.16 -17.71
N LYS A 50 -2.34 0.97 -18.31
CA LYS A 50 -3.46 0.48 -19.13
C LYS A 50 -3.00 -0.39 -20.29
N ASN A 51 -1.99 0.07 -21.03
CA ASN A 51 -1.43 -0.67 -22.17
C ASN A 51 -0.73 -1.98 -21.78
N ALA A 52 -0.26 -2.06 -20.52
CA ALA A 52 0.29 -3.29 -19.95
C ALA A 52 -0.78 -4.23 -19.38
N GLY A 53 -2.07 -3.90 -19.53
CA GLY A 53 -3.20 -4.73 -19.10
C GLY A 53 -3.66 -4.54 -17.66
N TRP A 54 -3.22 -3.44 -17.00
CA TRP A 54 -3.73 -3.06 -15.69
C TRP A 54 -5.06 -2.31 -15.81
N GLU A 55 -6.00 -2.66 -14.96
CA GLU A 55 -7.27 -1.94 -14.78
C GLU A 55 -7.04 -0.76 -13.85
N ILE A 56 -7.28 0.46 -14.33
CA ILE A 56 -7.20 1.68 -13.51
C ILE A 56 -8.53 1.89 -12.81
N LEU A 57 -8.50 1.84 -11.49
CA LEU A 57 -9.66 2.01 -10.62
C LEU A 57 -9.92 3.48 -10.30
N ALA A 58 -8.87 4.26 -10.13
CA ALA A 58 -8.95 5.69 -9.87
C ALA A 58 -7.63 6.41 -10.19
N VAL A 59 -7.77 7.70 -10.51
CA VAL A 59 -6.68 8.69 -10.57
C VAL A 59 -7.14 9.91 -9.78
N TYR A 60 -6.42 10.32 -8.74
CA TYR A 60 -6.83 11.46 -7.92
C TYR A 60 -5.64 12.23 -7.36
N ASN A 61 -5.81 13.53 -7.16
CA ASN A 61 -4.82 14.36 -6.49
C ASN A 61 -4.92 14.16 -4.98
N THR A 62 -3.80 13.87 -4.34
CA THR A 62 -3.74 13.77 -2.88
C THR A 62 -3.71 15.14 -2.22
N GLY A 63 -4.02 15.18 -0.94
CA GLY A 63 -3.67 16.32 -0.10
C GLY A 63 -2.15 16.44 0.05
N VAL A 64 -1.66 17.66 0.23
CA VAL A 64 -0.25 17.94 0.49
C VAL A 64 -0.12 18.69 1.82
N PRO A 65 1.07 18.70 2.47
CA PRO A 65 1.30 19.44 3.70
C PRO A 65 0.94 20.92 3.58
N GLU A 66 0.50 21.51 4.68
CA GLU A 66 0.18 22.95 4.71
C GLU A 66 1.38 23.78 4.25
N GLY A 67 1.12 24.77 3.38
CA GLY A 67 2.16 25.60 2.77
C GLY A 67 2.96 24.94 1.63
N CYS A 68 2.68 23.67 1.32
CA CYS A 68 3.29 22.99 0.19
C CYS A 68 2.64 23.46 -1.14
N LYS A 69 3.50 23.80 -2.10
CA LYS A 69 3.07 24.21 -3.46
C LYS A 69 3.22 23.11 -4.52
N PHE A 70 3.76 21.99 -4.12
CA PHE A 70 3.98 20.85 -5.00
C PHE A 70 2.71 20.04 -5.21
N HIS A 71 2.66 19.32 -6.33
CA HIS A 71 1.55 18.45 -6.68
C HIS A 71 1.86 17.01 -6.26
N SER A 72 0.80 16.28 -5.96
CA SER A 72 0.86 14.84 -5.74
C SER A 72 -0.41 14.19 -6.26
N ARG A 73 -0.26 13.01 -6.89
CA ARG A 73 -1.35 12.26 -7.52
C ARG A 73 -1.11 10.77 -7.37
N VAL A 74 -2.17 10.05 -7.04
CA VAL A 74 -2.12 8.59 -6.97
C VAL A 74 -2.96 7.98 -8.08
N ILE A 75 -2.40 6.96 -8.73
CA ILE A 75 -3.07 6.06 -9.66
C ILE A 75 -3.28 4.74 -8.92
N VAL A 76 -4.53 4.34 -8.77
CA VAL A 76 -4.94 3.09 -8.13
C VAL A 76 -5.28 2.09 -9.23
N PHE A 77 -4.68 0.89 -9.19
CA PHE A 77 -4.84 -0.08 -10.25
C PHE A 77 -4.78 -1.52 -9.73
N SER A 78 -5.35 -2.44 -10.49
CA SER A 78 -5.38 -3.87 -10.18
C SER A 78 -5.37 -4.71 -11.47
N SER A 79 -5.35 -6.03 -11.31
CA SER A 79 -5.66 -6.96 -12.39
C SER A 79 -6.39 -8.18 -11.84
N PRO A 80 -7.28 -8.82 -12.63
CA PRO A 80 -8.01 -10.00 -12.18
C PRO A 80 -7.08 -11.15 -11.76
N ALA A 81 -5.97 -11.36 -12.48
CA ALA A 81 -5.00 -12.42 -12.19
C ALA A 81 -4.29 -12.18 -10.85
N TYR A 82 -3.80 -10.95 -10.61
CA TYR A 82 -3.16 -10.58 -9.34
C TYR A 82 -4.14 -10.68 -8.18
N THR A 83 -5.34 -10.11 -8.34
CA THR A 83 -6.42 -10.15 -7.35
C THR A 83 -6.78 -11.58 -6.96
N LYS A 84 -6.97 -12.48 -7.92
CA LYS A 84 -7.25 -13.90 -7.67
C LYS A 84 -6.14 -14.56 -6.85
N SER A 85 -4.89 -14.31 -7.19
CA SER A 85 -3.72 -14.88 -6.49
C SER A 85 -3.62 -14.39 -5.04
N ILE A 86 -3.90 -13.11 -4.79
CA ILE A 86 -3.93 -12.53 -3.44
C ILE A 86 -5.07 -13.16 -2.63
N LEU A 87 -6.30 -13.16 -3.16
CA LEU A 87 -7.49 -13.65 -2.43
C LEU A 87 -7.48 -15.16 -2.17
N SER A 88 -6.65 -15.94 -2.87
CA SER A 88 -6.42 -17.35 -2.53
C SER A 88 -5.80 -17.57 -1.13
N ASN A 89 -5.29 -16.50 -0.50
CA ASN A 89 -4.77 -16.49 0.87
C ASN A 89 -5.81 -16.01 1.92
N GLY A 90 -7.07 -15.95 1.53
CA GLY A 90 -8.16 -15.48 2.37
C GLY A 90 -8.54 -14.02 2.10
N VAL A 91 -9.77 -13.68 2.43
CA VAL A 91 -10.34 -12.36 2.10
C VAL A 91 -9.64 -11.20 2.79
N LYS A 92 -9.05 -11.42 3.96
CA LYS A 92 -8.26 -10.39 4.68
C LYS A 92 -6.98 -10.01 3.96
N ALA A 93 -6.46 -10.86 3.06
CA ALA A 93 -5.37 -10.51 2.16
C ALA A 93 -5.73 -9.34 1.23
N ALA A 94 -7.02 -9.03 1.08
CA ALA A 94 -7.51 -7.88 0.30
C ALA A 94 -6.95 -6.52 0.77
N PHE A 95 -6.42 -6.41 1.98
CA PHE A 95 -5.69 -5.20 2.42
C PHE A 95 -4.37 -4.96 1.67
N THR A 96 -3.89 -5.91 0.86
CA THR A 96 -2.78 -5.69 -0.08
C THR A 96 -3.25 -5.26 -1.48
N LEU A 97 -4.55 -5.10 -1.66
CA LEU A 97 -5.20 -4.66 -2.90
C LEU A 97 -5.84 -3.27 -2.70
N PRO A 98 -5.95 -2.50 -3.78
CA PRO A 98 -5.24 -2.59 -5.05
C PRO A 98 -3.81 -2.04 -4.96
N LEU A 99 -3.05 -2.17 -6.06
CA LEU A 99 -1.73 -1.56 -6.19
C LEU A 99 -1.83 -0.06 -6.48
N ARG A 100 -0.76 0.68 -6.19
CA ARG A 100 -0.75 2.14 -6.31
C ARG A 100 0.57 2.65 -6.87
N ALA A 101 0.49 3.65 -7.74
CA ALA A 101 1.61 4.46 -8.19
C ALA A 101 1.38 5.90 -7.78
N GLY A 102 2.38 6.49 -7.13
CA GLY A 102 2.41 7.89 -6.76
C GLY A 102 3.23 8.70 -7.77
N ILE A 103 2.71 9.84 -8.16
CA ILE A 103 3.41 10.86 -8.94
C ILE A 103 3.45 12.11 -8.07
N TYR A 104 4.64 12.58 -7.74
CA TYR A 104 4.81 13.73 -6.86
C TYR A 104 5.90 14.67 -7.33
N GLU A 105 5.80 15.91 -6.90
CA GLU A 105 6.81 16.94 -7.11
C GLU A 105 7.54 17.24 -5.81
N ASP A 106 8.80 17.61 -5.93
CA ASP A 106 9.60 18.22 -4.88
C ASP A 106 10.54 19.29 -5.45
N GLU A 107 11.46 19.80 -4.66
CA GLU A 107 12.42 20.84 -5.07
C GLU A 107 13.36 20.36 -6.20
N THR A 108 13.42 19.06 -6.46
CA THR A 108 14.32 18.45 -7.46
C THR A 108 13.61 18.11 -8.77
N GLY A 109 12.27 18.10 -8.79
CA GLY A 109 11.47 17.85 -9.98
C GLY A 109 10.28 16.91 -9.74
N ILE A 110 9.82 16.26 -10.80
CA ILE A 110 8.70 15.30 -10.76
C ILE A 110 9.27 13.88 -10.63
N HIS A 111 8.65 13.09 -9.79
CA HIS A 111 9.05 11.72 -9.50
C HIS A 111 7.88 10.74 -9.61
N VAL A 112 8.21 9.48 -9.87
CA VAL A 112 7.23 8.39 -9.87
C VAL A 112 7.71 7.29 -8.92
N ALA A 113 6.87 6.95 -7.95
CA ALA A 113 7.10 5.83 -7.05
C ALA A 113 5.92 4.85 -7.11
N VAL A 114 6.17 3.59 -6.77
CA VAL A 114 5.13 2.56 -6.73
C VAL A 114 5.15 1.85 -5.39
N LEU A 115 3.98 1.48 -4.90
CA LEU A 115 3.85 0.63 -3.72
C LEU A 115 4.43 -0.75 -4.05
N ASN A 116 5.29 -1.26 -3.18
CA ASN A 116 6.00 -2.51 -3.41
C ASN A 116 5.24 -3.72 -2.87
N PRO A 117 4.61 -4.54 -3.74
CA PRO A 117 3.89 -5.73 -3.30
C PRO A 117 4.78 -6.75 -2.58
N ALA A 118 6.10 -6.79 -2.86
CA ALA A 118 7.00 -7.69 -2.16
C ALA A 118 7.15 -7.33 -0.68
N SER A 119 7.13 -6.04 -0.33
CA SER A 119 7.11 -5.59 1.06
C SER A 119 5.72 -5.79 1.69
N LEU A 120 4.66 -5.36 0.97
CA LEU A 120 3.31 -5.33 1.51
C LEU A 120 2.74 -6.74 1.74
N ASN A 121 2.88 -7.64 0.76
CA ASN A 121 2.39 -9.02 0.89
C ASN A 121 3.08 -9.76 2.03
N ARG A 122 4.39 -9.62 2.19
CA ARG A 122 5.11 -10.19 3.32
C ARG A 122 4.66 -9.63 4.67
N THR A 123 4.31 -8.35 4.71
CA THR A 123 3.85 -7.67 5.93
C THR A 123 2.44 -8.10 6.32
N ILE A 124 1.54 -8.25 5.36
CA ILE A 124 0.12 -8.50 5.60
C ILE A 124 -0.22 -9.99 5.53
N ILE A 125 0.34 -10.73 4.57
CA ILE A 125 0.00 -12.14 4.36
C ILE A 125 0.96 -13.07 5.08
N HIS A 126 2.15 -12.60 5.46
CA HIS A 126 3.22 -13.38 6.10
C HIS A 126 3.72 -14.59 5.30
N GLU A 127 3.52 -14.60 4.00
CA GLU A 127 3.77 -15.75 3.16
C GLU A 127 4.85 -15.49 2.14
N THR A 128 5.94 -16.25 2.23
CA THR A 128 7.03 -16.21 1.24
C THR A 128 6.66 -16.88 -0.08
N LYS A 129 5.64 -17.74 -0.10
CA LYS A 129 5.13 -18.36 -1.35
C LYS A 129 4.58 -17.35 -2.36
N LEU A 130 4.30 -16.11 -1.92
CA LEU A 130 3.92 -15.01 -2.80
C LEU A 130 5.11 -14.18 -3.29
N ASP A 131 6.33 -14.51 -2.91
CA ASP A 131 7.51 -13.73 -3.30
C ASP A 131 7.71 -13.68 -4.80
N ASP A 132 7.61 -14.83 -5.49
CA ASP A 132 7.75 -14.89 -6.96
C ASP A 132 6.68 -14.06 -7.65
N LEU A 133 5.43 -14.16 -7.21
CA LEU A 133 4.34 -13.33 -7.72
C LEU A 133 4.61 -11.85 -7.46
N SER A 134 5.00 -11.50 -6.24
CA SER A 134 5.23 -10.12 -5.82
C SER A 134 6.39 -9.50 -6.59
N LEU A 135 7.51 -10.22 -6.72
CA LEU A 135 8.70 -9.77 -7.45
C LEU A 135 8.45 -9.66 -8.95
N SER A 136 7.78 -10.64 -9.55
CA SER A 136 7.41 -10.55 -10.97
C SER A 136 6.46 -9.39 -11.24
N THR A 137 5.50 -9.17 -10.35
CA THR A 137 4.54 -8.05 -10.44
C THR A 137 5.26 -6.70 -10.36
N ILE A 138 6.10 -6.48 -9.34
CA ILE A 138 6.78 -5.19 -9.18
C ILE A 138 7.78 -4.94 -10.31
N ASN A 139 8.51 -5.96 -10.77
CA ASN A 139 9.42 -5.82 -11.89
C ASN A 139 8.68 -5.44 -13.17
N SER A 140 7.54 -6.08 -13.46
CA SER A 140 6.68 -5.74 -14.60
C SER A 140 6.21 -4.28 -14.56
N ILE A 141 5.76 -3.80 -13.39
CA ILE A 141 5.31 -2.42 -13.20
C ILE A 141 6.47 -1.44 -13.40
N VAL A 142 7.60 -1.69 -12.74
CA VAL A 142 8.81 -0.86 -12.84
C VAL A 142 9.31 -0.77 -14.27
N ASP A 143 9.39 -1.88 -14.97
CA ASP A 143 9.86 -1.91 -16.37
C ASP A 143 8.86 -1.22 -17.32
N THR A 144 7.55 -1.39 -17.08
CA THR A 144 6.50 -0.70 -17.85
C THR A 144 6.63 0.82 -17.69
N ILE A 145 6.73 1.33 -16.46
CA ILE A 145 6.85 2.76 -16.21
C ILE A 145 8.19 3.30 -16.76
N SER A 146 9.30 2.60 -16.48
CA SER A 146 10.64 3.02 -16.93
C SER A 146 10.77 3.12 -18.45
N LYS A 147 10.01 2.30 -19.19
CA LYS A 147 10.02 2.29 -20.65
C LYS A 147 9.23 3.46 -21.26
N HIS A 148 8.20 3.95 -20.58
CA HIS A 148 7.24 4.90 -21.16
C HIS A 148 7.33 6.31 -20.55
N VAL A 149 7.91 6.46 -19.38
CA VAL A 149 8.05 7.75 -18.71
C VAL A 149 9.51 8.22 -18.82
N PRO A 150 9.80 9.26 -19.60
CA PRO A 150 11.16 9.78 -19.71
C PRO A 150 11.61 10.44 -18.42
N GLY A 151 12.85 10.20 -18.02
CA GLY A 151 13.45 10.68 -16.78
C GLY A 151 14.64 9.83 -16.36
N THR A 152 15.18 10.07 -15.19
CA THR A 152 16.24 9.23 -14.63
C THR A 152 15.64 7.97 -14.01
N ILE A 153 15.97 6.80 -14.56
CA ILE A 153 15.55 5.52 -13.99
C ILE A 153 16.30 5.30 -12.67
N ALA A 154 15.56 5.32 -11.56
CA ALA A 154 16.15 5.23 -10.23
C ALA A 154 16.14 3.79 -9.67
N LYS A 155 15.03 3.08 -9.80
CA LYS A 155 14.79 1.74 -9.20
C LYS A 155 15.23 1.66 -7.73
N LYS A 156 15.02 2.75 -6.97
CA LYS A 156 15.48 2.91 -5.60
C LYS A 156 14.38 2.57 -4.62
N GLN A 157 14.68 1.72 -3.65
CA GLN A 157 13.77 1.47 -2.52
C GLN A 157 13.73 2.68 -1.59
N ILE A 158 12.53 3.05 -1.17
CA ILE A 158 12.24 4.11 -0.20
C ILE A 158 11.23 3.63 0.83
N GLY A 159 11.12 4.35 1.95
CA GLY A 159 10.36 3.89 3.11
C GLY A 159 11.12 2.85 3.92
N GLU A 160 10.47 2.27 4.93
CA GLU A 160 11.06 1.22 5.76
C GLU A 160 11.31 -0.06 4.95
N THR A 161 12.41 -0.75 5.23
CA THR A 161 12.74 -2.03 4.59
C THR A 161 12.42 -3.20 5.51
N ARG A 162 11.75 -4.23 4.97
CA ARG A 162 11.35 -5.42 5.74
C ARG A 162 11.66 -6.70 5.00
N SER A 163 12.20 -7.67 5.76
CA SER A 163 12.42 -9.05 5.29
C SER A 163 11.25 -9.98 5.62
N LYS A 164 10.48 -9.67 6.65
CA LYS A 164 9.34 -10.45 7.16
C LYS A 164 8.22 -9.55 7.65
N GLY A 165 7.03 -10.14 7.74
CA GLY A 165 5.76 -9.50 7.94
C GLY A 165 5.47 -8.92 9.32
N LYS A 166 6.43 -8.64 10.19
CA LYS A 166 6.14 -7.95 11.44
C LYS A 166 6.50 -6.49 11.37
N VAL A 167 5.53 -5.66 11.66
CA VAL A 167 5.75 -4.24 11.91
C VAL A 167 6.28 -4.07 13.33
N GLY A 168 7.39 -3.38 13.47
CA GLY A 168 8.06 -3.19 14.76
C GLY A 168 7.52 -2.03 15.59
N GLY A 169 7.98 -1.96 16.84
CA GLY A 169 7.73 -0.81 17.73
C GLY A 169 6.29 -0.69 18.25
N MET A 170 5.97 0.50 18.78
CA MET A 170 4.65 0.79 19.34
C MET A 170 3.56 0.73 18.25
N GLY A 171 2.47 0.02 18.51
CA GLY A 171 1.40 -0.21 17.54
C GLY A 171 1.74 -1.25 16.46
N GLY A 172 2.93 -1.86 16.50
CA GLY A 172 3.33 -2.96 15.63
C GLY A 172 2.71 -4.30 16.02
N GLY A 173 3.25 -5.38 15.46
CA GLY A 173 2.80 -6.76 15.70
C GLY A 173 2.38 -7.49 14.44
N ASP A 174 1.57 -8.52 14.59
CA ASP A 174 1.04 -9.31 13.49
C ASP A 174 -0.20 -8.65 12.88
N PHE A 175 -0.35 -8.76 11.58
CA PHE A 175 -1.46 -8.14 10.84
C PHE A 175 -2.84 -8.61 11.30
N LEU A 176 -3.02 -9.92 11.53
CA LEU A 176 -4.33 -10.47 11.88
C LEU A 176 -4.91 -9.89 13.17
N ASP A 177 -4.04 -9.50 14.11
CA ASP A 177 -4.44 -8.88 15.38
C ASP A 177 -4.80 -7.38 15.21
N LYS A 178 -4.64 -6.84 14.01
CA LYS A 178 -4.83 -5.41 13.70
C LYS A 178 -5.98 -5.15 12.73
N VAL A 179 -6.71 -6.18 12.34
CA VAL A 179 -7.94 -6.05 11.57
C VAL A 179 -9.10 -5.82 12.54
N GLU A 180 -9.72 -4.66 12.46
CA GLU A 180 -10.78 -4.24 13.38
C GLU A 180 -12.15 -4.32 12.71
N GLU A 181 -13.07 -5.05 13.34
CA GLU A 181 -14.45 -5.17 12.92
C GLU A 181 -15.22 -3.94 13.41
N VAL A 182 -15.66 -3.10 12.48
CA VAL A 182 -16.48 -1.90 12.78
C VAL A 182 -17.97 -2.17 12.71
N TYR A 183 -18.36 -3.25 12.02
CA TYR A 183 -19.75 -3.70 11.93
C TYR A 183 -19.84 -5.18 11.52
N ALA A 184 -20.89 -5.87 12.02
CA ALA A 184 -21.25 -7.22 11.57
C ALA A 184 -22.78 -7.36 11.45
N ALA A 185 -23.26 -7.73 10.25
CA ALA A 185 -24.64 -8.16 10.06
C ALA A 185 -24.78 -9.65 10.40
N PRO A 186 -25.89 -10.10 11.01
CA PRO A 186 -26.08 -11.50 11.42
C PRO A 186 -26.45 -12.44 10.27
N ASP A 187 -26.45 -11.98 9.03
CA ASP A 187 -26.84 -12.69 7.82
C ASP A 187 -25.81 -12.41 6.71
N ASP A 188 -25.37 -13.45 5.98
CA ASP A 188 -24.42 -13.35 4.87
C ASP A 188 -25.03 -13.62 3.50
N SER A 189 -26.38 -13.57 3.40
CA SER A 189 -27.07 -13.65 2.11
C SER A 189 -26.58 -12.56 1.15
N ASP A 190 -26.74 -12.79 -0.16
CA ASP A 190 -26.39 -11.78 -1.16
C ASP A 190 -27.15 -10.47 -0.96
N ALA A 191 -28.40 -10.55 -0.50
CA ALA A 191 -29.22 -9.38 -0.18
C ALA A 191 -28.64 -8.59 1.01
N ALA A 192 -28.24 -9.28 2.08
CA ALA A 192 -27.60 -8.65 3.24
C ALA A 192 -26.24 -8.05 2.85
N PHE A 193 -25.42 -8.76 2.09
CA PHE A 193 -24.14 -8.26 1.60
C PHE A 193 -24.33 -6.99 0.76
N LYS A 194 -25.25 -7.00 -0.20
CA LYS A 194 -25.56 -5.83 -1.01
C LYS A 194 -26.05 -4.66 -0.16
N LYS A 195 -26.92 -4.89 0.82
CA LYS A 195 -27.40 -3.85 1.74
C LYS A 195 -26.25 -3.22 2.54
N VAL A 196 -25.33 -4.03 3.08
CA VAL A 196 -24.15 -3.55 3.81
C VAL A 196 -23.26 -2.73 2.89
N TRP A 197 -22.95 -3.23 1.70
CA TRP A 197 -22.18 -2.51 0.69
C TRP A 197 -22.75 -1.11 0.39
N GLU A 198 -24.04 -1.05 0.03
CA GLU A 198 -24.74 0.20 -0.27
C GLU A 198 -24.73 1.17 0.92
N SER A 199 -24.91 0.64 2.13
CA SER A 199 -24.92 1.44 3.37
C SER A 199 -23.53 2.03 3.67
N VAL A 200 -22.45 1.26 3.53
CA VAL A 200 -21.07 1.76 3.67
C VAL A 200 -20.79 2.86 2.65
N LYS A 201 -21.11 2.60 1.37
CA LYS A 201 -20.93 3.58 0.30
C LYS A 201 -21.69 4.88 0.59
N LYS A 202 -22.94 4.76 1.01
CA LYS A 202 -23.78 5.90 1.37
C LYS A 202 -23.19 6.69 2.54
N GLY A 203 -22.73 5.99 3.60
CA GLY A 203 -22.09 6.64 4.76
C GLY A 203 -20.87 7.47 4.36
N VAL A 204 -20.02 6.95 3.44
CA VAL A 204 -18.90 7.70 2.90
C VAL A 204 -19.33 8.90 2.08
N LEU A 205 -20.35 8.77 1.24
CA LEU A 205 -20.81 9.86 0.36
C LEU A 205 -21.54 10.99 1.12
N GLU A 206 -22.23 10.67 2.22
CA GLU A 206 -23.01 11.61 3.01
C GLU A 206 -22.26 12.18 4.24
N ASN A 207 -20.98 11.80 4.43
CA ASN A 207 -20.23 12.26 5.60
C ASN A 207 -20.03 13.78 5.63
N LYS A 208 -19.86 14.32 6.85
CA LYS A 208 -19.69 15.76 7.09
C LYS A 208 -18.23 16.18 7.36
N LYS A 209 -17.28 15.22 7.22
CA LYS A 209 -15.86 15.43 7.59
C LYS A 209 -14.92 15.42 6.37
N ASN A 210 -15.46 15.70 5.17
CA ASN A 210 -14.72 15.80 3.91
C ASN A 210 -14.03 14.51 3.44
N TRP A 211 -14.37 13.35 4.00
CA TRP A 211 -13.94 12.08 3.44
C TRP A 211 -14.51 11.88 2.05
N LYS A 212 -13.73 11.30 1.16
CA LYS A 212 -14.10 11.03 -0.22
C LYS A 212 -13.95 9.55 -0.53
N LEU A 213 -14.91 9.02 -1.26
CA LEU A 213 -14.79 7.72 -1.90
C LEU A 213 -13.96 7.89 -3.17
N ILE A 214 -12.82 7.24 -3.23
CA ILE A 214 -11.89 7.29 -4.37
C ILE A 214 -12.19 6.16 -5.36
N TYR A 215 -12.38 4.94 -4.87
CA TYR A 215 -12.76 3.80 -5.70
C TYR A 215 -13.62 2.81 -4.92
N THR A 216 -14.29 1.95 -5.67
CA THR A 216 -14.91 0.72 -5.17
C THR A 216 -14.39 -0.42 -6.03
N LEU A 217 -13.75 -1.42 -5.41
CA LEU A 217 -13.33 -2.65 -6.09
C LEU A 217 -14.31 -3.76 -5.74
N ASP A 218 -15.12 -4.13 -6.74
CA ASP A 218 -16.09 -5.21 -6.62
C ASP A 218 -15.38 -6.58 -6.65
N LEU A 219 -15.45 -7.29 -5.56
CA LEU A 219 -14.93 -8.63 -5.36
C LEU A 219 -16.06 -9.59 -4.95
N SER A 220 -17.30 -9.30 -5.36
CA SER A 220 -18.49 -10.08 -4.98
C SER A 220 -18.37 -11.57 -5.33
N ALA A 221 -17.66 -11.91 -6.42
CA ALA A 221 -17.31 -13.29 -6.76
C ALA A 221 -16.49 -13.99 -5.66
N TYR A 222 -15.87 -13.25 -4.76
CA TYR A 222 -15.12 -13.73 -3.59
C TYR A 222 -15.83 -13.37 -2.27
N GLY A 223 -17.06 -12.90 -2.35
CA GLY A 223 -17.83 -12.46 -1.19
C GLY A 223 -17.28 -11.21 -0.51
N ALA A 224 -16.63 -10.32 -1.24
CA ALA A 224 -16.00 -9.12 -0.68
C ALA A 224 -16.21 -7.87 -1.57
N VAL A 225 -15.98 -6.69 -0.99
CA VAL A 225 -15.85 -5.40 -1.68
C VAL A 225 -14.87 -4.52 -0.91
N ILE A 226 -14.04 -3.76 -1.63
CA ILE A 226 -13.11 -2.79 -1.05
C ILE A 226 -13.55 -1.38 -1.43
N PHE A 227 -13.56 -0.49 -0.45
CA PHE A 227 -13.75 0.94 -0.64
C PHE A 227 -12.44 1.65 -0.31
N GLY A 228 -11.88 2.39 -1.25
CA GLY A 228 -10.76 3.28 -1.00
C GLY A 228 -11.28 4.66 -0.64
N ILE A 229 -10.96 5.13 0.56
CA ILE A 229 -11.43 6.41 1.09
C ILE A 229 -10.26 7.29 1.50
N THR A 230 -10.43 8.60 1.42
CA THR A 230 -9.40 9.54 1.84
C THR A 230 -9.97 10.88 2.32
N GLU A 231 -9.14 11.64 3.05
CA GLU A 231 -9.37 13.03 3.43
C GLU A 231 -8.07 13.83 3.23
N ALA A 232 -8.13 14.89 2.42
CA ALA A 232 -6.94 15.61 1.95
C ALA A 232 -6.08 16.22 3.07
N LYS A 233 -6.67 16.68 4.17
CA LYS A 233 -5.90 17.22 5.32
C LYS A 233 -5.18 16.10 6.06
N ILE A 234 -5.78 14.91 6.13
CA ILE A 234 -5.16 13.73 6.75
C ILE A 234 -3.96 13.30 5.92
N GLU A 235 -4.09 13.22 4.58
CA GLU A 235 -2.99 12.93 3.67
C GLU A 235 -1.84 13.93 3.86
N GLY A 236 -2.12 15.23 3.73
CA GLY A 236 -1.11 16.28 3.88
C GLY A 236 -0.43 16.26 5.25
N ARG A 237 -1.19 16.01 6.32
CA ARG A 237 -0.61 15.87 7.67
C ARG A 237 0.27 14.63 7.79
N ALA A 238 -0.14 13.49 7.22
CA ALA A 238 0.65 12.26 7.24
C ALA A 238 1.97 12.44 6.50
N PHE A 239 1.97 13.09 5.33
CA PHE A 239 3.19 13.39 4.57
C PHE A 239 4.09 14.38 5.31
N GLY A 240 3.53 15.40 5.97
CA GLY A 240 4.30 16.32 6.82
C GLY A 240 5.03 15.59 7.95
N ILE A 241 4.35 14.64 8.61
CA ILE A 241 4.93 13.80 9.67
C ILE A 241 6.01 12.88 9.10
N ALA A 242 5.74 12.20 7.98
CA ALA A 242 6.70 11.29 7.34
C ALA A 242 7.98 12.00 6.91
N GLY A 243 7.87 13.25 6.46
CA GLY A 243 8.99 14.07 6.03
C GLY A 243 9.76 14.77 7.14
N GLU A 244 9.23 14.90 8.37
CA GLU A 244 9.78 15.77 9.41
C GLU A 244 11.28 15.54 9.64
N LYS A 245 11.72 14.30 9.73
CA LYS A 245 13.13 13.94 9.98
C LYS A 245 14.06 14.24 8.81
N ARG A 246 13.52 14.27 7.58
CA ARG A 246 14.27 14.48 6.34
C ARG A 246 14.17 15.92 5.81
N SER A 247 13.30 16.71 6.41
CA SER A 247 13.06 18.11 6.01
C SER A 247 14.26 19.01 6.31
N SER A 248 14.53 19.95 5.40
CA SER A 248 15.53 21.01 5.52
C SER A 248 15.02 22.27 4.83
N ASP A 249 15.73 23.40 4.95
CA ASP A 249 15.36 24.65 4.28
C ASP A 249 15.29 24.51 2.76
N SER A 250 16.15 23.68 2.15
CA SER A 250 16.21 23.42 0.70
C SER A 250 15.37 22.23 0.25
N TYR A 251 14.87 21.39 1.17
CA TYR A 251 14.04 20.21 0.89
C TYR A 251 12.94 20.09 1.95
N ARG A 252 11.84 20.80 1.74
CA ARG A 252 10.86 21.08 2.81
C ARG A 252 9.81 19.99 3.02
N PHE A 253 9.45 19.27 1.97
CA PHE A 253 8.30 18.34 2.00
C PHE A 253 8.66 16.93 1.49
N PRO A 254 9.74 16.29 2.01
CA PRO A 254 10.19 15.00 1.50
C PRO A 254 9.18 13.87 1.68
N GLY A 255 8.26 13.98 2.64
CA GLY A 255 7.27 12.95 2.92
C GLY A 255 6.17 12.79 1.87
N ILE A 256 6.10 13.68 0.85
CA ILE A 256 5.17 13.51 -0.29
C ILE A 256 5.51 12.24 -1.09
N ASP A 257 6.74 11.76 -1.02
CA ASP A 257 7.17 10.49 -1.65
C ASP A 257 6.46 9.24 -1.10
N HIS A 258 5.65 9.40 -0.06
CA HIS A 258 4.77 8.36 0.52
C HIS A 258 3.31 8.46 0.06
N ASP A 259 3.02 9.19 -1.01
CA ASP A 259 1.66 9.43 -1.51
C ASP A 259 0.88 8.13 -1.80
N ALA A 260 1.56 7.10 -2.29
CA ALA A 260 0.98 5.77 -2.50
C ALA A 260 0.58 5.02 -1.21
N ALA A 261 0.73 5.63 -0.01
CA ALA A 261 0.15 5.13 1.23
C ALA A 261 -1.39 5.26 1.26
N PHE A 262 -1.94 6.12 0.43
CA PHE A 262 -3.38 6.38 0.34
C PHE A 262 -3.95 5.89 -0.99
N PRO A 263 -5.28 5.67 -1.08
CA PRO A 263 -6.30 5.84 -0.03
C PRO A 263 -6.26 4.77 1.06
N ILE A 264 -7.14 4.91 2.08
CA ILE A 264 -7.35 3.94 3.16
C ILE A 264 -8.40 2.94 2.72
N GLU A 265 -8.19 1.65 2.99
CA GLU A 265 -9.11 0.57 2.64
C GLU A 265 -10.12 0.30 3.75
N VAL A 266 -11.41 0.28 3.37
CA VAL A 266 -12.51 -0.29 4.15
C VAL A 266 -12.99 -1.52 3.40
N ILE A 267 -13.09 -2.68 4.06
CA ILE A 267 -13.47 -3.94 3.40
C ILE A 267 -14.76 -4.46 4.02
N ALA A 268 -15.77 -4.73 3.18
CA ALA A 268 -16.92 -5.52 3.58
C ALA A 268 -16.80 -6.92 2.97
N TYR A 269 -17.05 -7.98 3.77
CA TYR A 269 -16.92 -9.36 3.30
C TYR A 269 -17.80 -10.33 4.09
N LYS A 270 -18.06 -11.48 3.48
CA LYS A 270 -18.80 -12.60 4.09
C LYS A 270 -17.85 -13.53 4.84
N GLU A 271 -18.12 -13.79 6.10
CA GLU A 271 -17.39 -14.75 6.91
C GLU A 271 -18.24 -15.30 8.07
N GLY A 272 -18.32 -16.61 8.20
CA GLY A 272 -18.95 -17.27 9.34
C GLY A 272 -20.46 -16.99 9.47
N GLY A 273 -21.19 -16.92 8.36
CA GLY A 273 -22.63 -16.64 8.36
C GLY A 273 -22.98 -15.16 8.58
N LYS A 274 -21.99 -14.27 8.46
CA LYS A 274 -22.14 -12.82 8.68
C LYS A 274 -21.54 -12.01 7.54
N VAL A 275 -22.04 -10.81 7.34
CA VAL A 275 -21.32 -9.78 6.59
C VAL A 275 -20.61 -8.88 7.58
N LYS A 276 -19.30 -8.82 7.48
CA LYS A 276 -18.44 -8.00 8.32
C LYS A 276 -17.93 -6.80 7.55
N VAL A 277 -17.81 -5.65 8.22
CA VAL A 277 -17.09 -4.48 7.71
C VAL A 277 -15.89 -4.25 8.61
N VAL A 278 -14.73 -4.23 8.01
CA VAL A 278 -13.45 -4.13 8.73
C VAL A 278 -12.57 -3.02 8.19
N ILE A 279 -11.74 -2.50 9.06
CA ILE A 279 -10.65 -1.57 8.73
C ILE A 279 -9.35 -2.12 9.33
N LEU A 280 -8.23 -1.65 8.82
CA LEU A 280 -6.95 -1.89 9.47
C LEU A 280 -6.78 -0.86 10.60
N ASN A 281 -6.33 -1.32 11.77
CA ASN A 281 -5.98 -0.40 12.86
C ASN A 281 -5.06 0.70 12.35
N GLU A 282 -5.45 1.96 12.50
CA GLU A 282 -4.75 3.08 11.87
C GLU A 282 -3.33 3.29 12.40
N MET A 283 -3.06 2.98 13.67
CA MET A 283 -1.69 3.03 14.19
C MET A 283 -0.80 1.98 13.49
N TYR A 284 -1.33 0.78 13.27
CA TYR A 284 -0.62 -0.26 12.53
C TYR A 284 -0.45 0.12 11.06
N ARG A 285 -1.50 0.63 10.39
CA ARG A 285 -1.45 1.07 9.00
C ARG A 285 -0.41 2.18 8.81
N MET A 286 -0.39 3.17 9.69
CA MET A 286 0.63 4.21 9.65
C MET A 286 2.04 3.66 9.83
N LYS A 287 2.22 2.63 10.67
CA LYS A 287 3.51 1.94 10.78
C LYS A 287 3.86 1.17 9.51
N VAL A 288 2.88 0.53 8.86
CA VAL A 288 3.12 -0.17 7.59
C VAL A 288 3.70 0.77 6.53
N TYR A 289 3.15 1.97 6.40
CA TYR A 289 3.46 2.89 5.31
C TYR A 289 4.47 3.98 5.65
N PHE A 290 4.66 4.33 6.93
CA PHE A 290 5.42 5.50 7.38
C PHE A 290 6.41 5.19 8.50
N GLU A 291 6.83 3.95 8.70
CA GLU A 291 7.71 3.56 9.82
C GLU A 291 9.07 4.28 9.79
N ASP A 292 9.56 4.64 8.62
CA ASP A 292 10.80 5.41 8.42
C ASP A 292 10.72 6.86 8.94
N ALA A 293 9.51 7.40 9.23
CA ALA A 293 9.34 8.65 9.97
C ALA A 293 9.95 8.57 11.40
N GLY A 294 10.07 7.35 11.94
CA GLY A 294 10.67 7.06 13.24
C GLY A 294 9.71 7.22 14.41
N ASN A 295 10.06 6.59 15.53
CA ASN A 295 9.20 6.51 16.71
C ASN A 295 8.84 7.89 17.30
N TRP A 296 9.72 8.88 17.20
CA TRP A 296 9.47 10.21 17.74
C TRP A 296 8.33 10.94 17.01
N ALA A 297 8.28 10.83 15.67
CA ALA A 297 7.19 11.37 14.87
C ALA A 297 5.85 10.73 15.24
N PHE A 298 5.82 9.41 15.46
CA PHE A 298 4.63 8.70 15.93
C PHE A 298 4.21 9.14 17.34
N MET A 299 5.15 9.27 18.28
CA MET A 299 4.85 9.71 19.65
C MET A 299 4.21 11.10 19.69
N LYS A 300 4.73 12.06 18.92
CA LYS A 300 4.16 13.42 18.84
C LYS A 300 2.73 13.42 18.29
N ASN A 301 2.38 12.45 17.46
CA ASN A 301 1.12 12.40 16.73
C ASN A 301 0.21 11.24 17.13
N MET A 302 0.40 10.65 18.33
CA MET A 302 -0.31 9.46 18.81
C MET A 302 -1.85 9.55 18.78
N ARG A 303 -2.41 10.75 18.84
CA ARG A 303 -3.87 10.94 18.78
C ARG A 303 -4.42 10.86 17.35
N MET A 304 -3.59 11.09 16.34
CA MET A 304 -4.05 11.14 14.96
C MET A 304 -4.60 9.80 14.45
N PRO A 305 -3.92 8.65 14.65
CA PRO A 305 -4.46 7.36 14.24
C PRO A 305 -5.81 7.03 14.87
N GLY A 306 -5.97 7.25 16.18
CA GLY A 306 -7.25 7.03 16.86
C GLY A 306 -8.36 7.92 16.30
N GLN A 307 -8.10 9.21 16.08
CA GLN A 307 -9.08 10.11 15.46
C GLN A 307 -9.50 9.65 14.06
N ILE A 308 -8.56 9.22 13.23
CA ILE A 308 -8.85 8.69 11.88
C ILE A 308 -9.72 7.44 11.98
N GLN A 309 -9.36 6.53 12.86
CA GLN A 309 -10.09 5.27 13.08
C GLN A 309 -11.52 5.51 13.53
N ASP A 310 -11.73 6.37 14.54
CA ASP A 310 -13.05 6.72 15.05
C ASP A 310 -13.90 7.39 13.95
N GLU A 311 -13.32 8.31 13.19
CA GLU A 311 -14.03 8.98 12.08
C GLU A 311 -14.46 8.01 10.97
N ILE A 312 -13.60 7.05 10.61
CA ILE A 312 -13.92 6.03 9.62
C ILE A 312 -15.01 5.09 10.16
N ALA A 313 -14.86 4.62 11.40
CA ALA A 313 -15.83 3.73 12.01
C ALA A 313 -17.23 4.37 12.12
N ASP A 314 -17.30 5.63 12.57
CA ASP A 314 -18.56 6.39 12.66
C ASP A 314 -19.21 6.58 11.30
N MET A 315 -18.43 6.99 10.29
CA MET A 315 -18.91 7.23 8.95
C MET A 315 -19.45 5.95 8.29
N VAL A 316 -18.68 4.86 8.40
CA VAL A 316 -19.01 3.56 7.79
C VAL A 316 -20.24 2.95 8.45
N SER A 317 -20.38 3.08 9.77
CA SER A 317 -21.50 2.51 10.52
C SER A 317 -22.77 3.38 10.53
N ALA A 318 -22.70 4.62 10.07
CA ALA A 318 -23.80 5.60 10.16
C ALA A 318 -25.14 5.14 9.55
N ASN A 319 -25.09 4.36 8.47
CA ASN A 319 -26.24 3.83 7.75
C ASN A 319 -26.45 2.31 7.93
N LEU A 320 -25.73 1.69 8.88
CA LEU A 320 -25.79 0.25 9.15
C LEU A 320 -26.60 -0.10 10.41
N LYS A 321 -27.06 0.90 11.14
CA LYS A 321 -27.88 0.76 12.36
C LYS A 321 -29.35 0.62 12.05
#